data_666485b68ec08c1116151d38ed79b10b
#
_entry.id   666485b68ec08c1116151d38ed79b10b
#
_cell.length_a   1.000
_cell.length_b   1.000
_cell.length_c   1.000
_cell.angle_alpha   90.00
_cell.angle_beta   90.00
_cell.angle_gamma   90.00
#
_symmetry.space_group_name_H-M   'P 1'
#
loop_
_entity.id
_entity.type
_entity.pdbx_description
1 polymer ?
#
loop_
_entity_poly.entity_id
_entity_poly.type
_entity_poly.pdbx_seq_one_letter_code
_entity_poly.pdbx_strand_id
1 'polypeptide(L)'
;MNDGKTKSLEIDTNFEVKNEKNGQNYTNFAKNEEISKKNIKKKNKTIKALAIATSILALSTIGLGVAYGITQAQSDSLRYDLENVYEKNFYNLLDSVNTAENDLSKMLVSSGSSYQSKLLNSVAKAWNEAQISVAGLPLTQSDISDMVKMVNQIYGYTSTLSEKLAKGETLSQSEMDTLEEVYQNV
;
A
#
# COMPACT_ATOMS: atom_id res chain seq x y z
N MET A 1 -83.35 -4.83 3.37
CA MET A 1 -82.78 -5.93 4.11
C MET A 1 -81.50 -6.37 3.34
N ASN A 2 -80.35 -6.05 3.90
CA ASN A 2 -79.09 -6.74 3.80
C ASN A 2 -78.51 -6.95 2.38
N ASP A 3 -77.43 -6.34 2.06
CA ASP A 3 -76.09 -6.84 2.39
C ASP A 3 -74.99 -5.82 2.04
N GLY A 4 -74.45 -5.25 3.05
CA GLY A 4 -73.22 -4.47 2.97
C GLY A 4 -72.15 -5.11 3.86
N LYS A 5 -71.39 -6.07 3.36
CA LYS A 5 -70.16 -6.53 4.01
C LYS A 5 -69.38 -7.49 3.08
N THR A 6 -68.55 -6.99 2.26
CA THR A 6 -67.28 -7.70 1.79
C THR A 6 -66.51 -6.87 0.77
N LYS A 7 -66.00 -5.72 1.20
CA LYS A 7 -65.03 -4.97 0.34
C LYS A 7 -63.89 -4.29 1.09
N SER A 8 -63.65 -4.62 2.34
CA SER A 8 -62.57 -3.95 3.11
C SER A 8 -61.36 -4.80 3.44
N LEU A 9 -61.28 -6.06 3.00
CA LEU A 9 -60.14 -6.96 3.31
C LEU A 9 -59.15 -7.20 2.16
N GLU A 10 -59.49 -6.78 0.93
CA GLU A 10 -58.56 -7.01 -0.21
C GLU A 10 -57.59 -5.86 -0.47
N ILE A 11 -57.75 -4.70 0.16
CA ILE A 11 -56.90 -3.53 -0.08
C ILE A 11 -55.64 -3.57 0.79
N ASP A 12 -55.70 -4.12 2.00
CA ASP A 12 -54.56 -4.12 2.94
C ASP A 12 -53.47 -5.15 2.58
N THR A 13 -53.84 -6.30 2.05
CA THR A 13 -52.85 -7.33 1.69
C THR A 13 -51.98 -6.96 0.47
N ASN A 14 -52.54 -6.19 -0.47
CA ASN A 14 -51.78 -5.71 -1.64
C ASN A 14 -50.84 -4.55 -1.29
N PHE A 15 -51.11 -3.78 -0.25
CA PHE A 15 -50.23 -2.69 0.18
C PHE A 15 -49.03 -3.22 0.99
N GLU A 16 -49.22 -4.20 1.87
CA GLU A 16 -48.15 -4.84 2.63
C GLU A 16 -47.21 -5.65 1.73
N VAL A 17 -47.74 -6.43 0.78
CA VAL A 17 -46.90 -7.19 -0.18
C VAL A 17 -46.09 -6.27 -1.10
N LYS A 18 -46.60 -5.08 -1.42
CA LYS A 18 -45.87 -4.10 -2.23
C LYS A 18 -44.75 -3.40 -1.44
N ASN A 19 -44.94 -3.16 -0.14
CA ASN A 19 -43.94 -2.60 0.74
C ASN A 19 -42.85 -3.61 1.08
N GLU A 20 -43.17 -4.88 1.26
CA GLU A 20 -42.20 -5.93 1.53
C GLU A 20 -41.29 -6.19 0.31
N LYS A 21 -41.84 -6.21 -0.91
CA LYS A 21 -41.07 -6.31 -2.15
C LYS A 21 -40.16 -5.09 -2.40
N ASN A 22 -40.59 -3.88 -2.01
CA ASN A 22 -39.76 -2.69 -2.09
C ASN A 22 -38.60 -2.72 -1.07
N GLY A 23 -38.88 -3.12 0.18
CA GLY A 23 -37.85 -3.26 1.22
C GLY A 23 -36.76 -4.26 0.84
N GLN A 24 -37.13 -5.40 0.26
CA GLN A 24 -36.16 -6.40 -0.23
C GLN A 24 -35.34 -5.91 -1.42
N ASN A 25 -35.89 -5.07 -2.29
CA ASN A 25 -35.15 -4.48 -3.40
C ASN A 25 -34.11 -3.47 -2.92
N TYR A 26 -34.41 -2.62 -1.93
CA TYR A 26 -33.46 -1.67 -1.38
C TYR A 26 -32.32 -2.37 -0.62
N THR A 27 -32.60 -3.42 0.14
CA THR A 27 -31.56 -4.20 0.84
C THR A 27 -30.66 -4.97 -0.11
N ASN A 28 -31.19 -5.50 -1.19
CA ASN A 28 -30.40 -6.17 -2.24
C ASN A 28 -29.55 -5.17 -3.03
N PHE A 29 -30.04 -3.96 -3.28
CA PHE A 29 -29.28 -2.90 -3.97
C PHE A 29 -28.11 -2.42 -3.12
N ALA A 30 -28.34 -2.14 -1.83
CA ALA A 30 -27.30 -1.75 -0.88
C ALA A 30 -26.23 -2.83 -0.72
N LYS A 31 -26.65 -4.10 -0.63
CA LYS A 31 -25.72 -5.24 -0.52
C LYS A 31 -24.87 -5.44 -1.79
N ASN A 32 -25.46 -5.24 -2.96
CA ASN A 32 -24.73 -5.32 -4.24
C ASN A 32 -23.75 -4.15 -4.41
N GLU A 33 -24.09 -2.97 -3.93
CA GLU A 33 -23.20 -1.80 -3.97
C GLU A 33 -22.00 -1.99 -3.02
N GLU A 34 -22.24 -2.54 -1.84
CA GLU A 34 -21.18 -2.86 -0.87
C GLU A 34 -20.23 -3.95 -1.40
N ILE A 35 -20.75 -5.01 -2.01
CA ILE A 35 -19.97 -6.07 -2.66
C ILE A 35 -19.16 -5.49 -3.84
N SER A 36 -19.74 -4.60 -4.63
CA SER A 36 -19.06 -3.93 -5.74
C SER A 36 -17.91 -3.05 -5.24
N LYS A 37 -18.13 -2.23 -4.21
CA LYS A 37 -17.09 -1.40 -3.59
C LYS A 37 -15.95 -2.25 -3.01
N LYS A 38 -16.29 -3.38 -2.36
CA LYS A 38 -15.30 -4.31 -1.81
C LYS A 38 -14.48 -5.01 -2.90
N ASN A 39 -15.11 -5.38 -4.01
CA ASN A 39 -14.42 -5.98 -5.15
C ASN A 39 -13.50 -4.99 -5.89
N ILE A 40 -13.94 -3.74 -6.05
CA ILE A 40 -13.11 -2.66 -6.63
C ILE A 40 -11.91 -2.37 -5.73
N LYS A 41 -12.10 -2.29 -4.40
CA LYS A 41 -11.03 -2.07 -3.43
C LYS A 41 -10.02 -3.24 -3.46
N LYS A 42 -10.48 -4.49 -3.57
CA LYS A 42 -9.63 -5.67 -3.70
C LYS A 42 -8.85 -5.69 -5.01
N LYS A 43 -9.49 -5.34 -6.14
CA LYS A 43 -8.84 -5.26 -7.46
C LYS A 43 -7.76 -4.17 -7.51
N ASN A 44 -8.02 -3.01 -6.88
CA ASN A 44 -7.02 -1.94 -6.80
C ASN A 44 -5.82 -2.32 -5.91
N LYS A 45 -6.03 -3.08 -4.81
CA LYS A 45 -4.94 -3.63 -4.00
C LYS A 45 -4.04 -4.56 -4.83
N THR A 46 -4.63 -5.48 -5.59
CA THR A 46 -3.87 -6.42 -6.43
C THR A 46 -3.07 -5.72 -7.53
N ILE A 47 -3.64 -4.66 -8.14
CA ILE A 47 -2.95 -3.87 -9.18
C ILE A 47 -1.76 -3.11 -8.59
N LYS A 48 -1.93 -2.50 -7.41
CA LYS A 48 -0.84 -1.80 -6.71
C LYS A 48 0.26 -2.76 -6.28
N ALA A 49 -0.09 -3.91 -5.69
CA ALA A 49 0.88 -4.95 -5.31
C ALA A 49 1.66 -5.47 -6.53
N LEU A 50 0.98 -5.67 -7.67
CA LEU A 50 1.61 -6.09 -8.91
C LEU A 50 2.58 -5.03 -9.45
N ALA A 51 2.20 -3.75 -9.36
CA ALA A 51 3.05 -2.63 -9.82
C ALA A 51 4.33 -2.50 -8.97
N ILE A 52 4.26 -2.74 -7.67
CA ILE A 52 5.43 -2.72 -6.78
C ILE A 52 6.30 -3.96 -6.99
N ALA A 53 5.70 -5.15 -7.08
CA ALA A 53 6.44 -6.38 -7.36
C ALA A 53 7.15 -6.33 -8.73
N THR A 54 6.53 -5.73 -9.75
CA THR A 54 7.17 -5.54 -11.07
C THR A 54 8.29 -4.52 -11.02
N SER A 55 8.20 -3.47 -10.19
CA SER A 55 9.31 -2.51 -10.03
C SER A 55 10.52 -3.15 -9.33
N ILE A 56 10.32 -3.98 -8.32
CA ILE A 56 11.39 -4.73 -7.64
C ILE A 56 12.01 -5.77 -8.59
N LEU A 57 11.20 -6.47 -9.38
CA LEU A 57 11.69 -7.43 -10.37
C LEU A 57 12.46 -6.73 -11.52
N ALA A 58 12.00 -5.55 -11.94
CA ALA A 58 12.70 -4.73 -12.94
C ALA A 58 14.08 -4.28 -12.42
N LEU A 59 14.19 -3.94 -11.13
CA LEU A 59 15.46 -3.63 -10.49
C LEU A 59 16.44 -4.80 -10.50
N SER A 60 15.97 -6.01 -10.19
CA SER A 60 16.82 -7.21 -10.19
C SER A 60 17.29 -7.60 -11.58
N THR A 61 16.47 -7.39 -12.62
CA THR A 61 16.86 -7.68 -14.02
C THR A 61 17.80 -6.63 -14.61
N ILE A 62 17.68 -5.35 -14.20
CA ILE A 62 18.61 -4.30 -14.64
C ILE A 62 19.98 -4.50 -14.01
N GLY A 63 20.09 -4.88 -12.74
CA GLY A 63 21.35 -5.23 -12.09
C GLY A 63 22.11 -6.37 -12.80
N LEU A 64 21.37 -7.34 -13.36
CA LEU A 64 21.95 -8.43 -14.15
C LEU A 64 22.21 -8.03 -15.62
N GLY A 65 21.45 -7.09 -16.18
CA GLY A 65 21.58 -6.64 -17.59
C GLY A 65 22.76 -5.71 -17.82
N VAL A 66 23.13 -4.89 -16.83
CA VAL A 66 24.30 -3.99 -16.90
C VAL A 66 25.62 -4.78 -16.90
N ALA A 67 25.65 -5.94 -16.23
CA ALA A 67 26.82 -6.84 -16.27
C ALA A 67 27.09 -7.44 -17.68
N TYR A 68 26.07 -7.49 -18.53
CA TYR A 68 26.19 -8.11 -19.87
C TYR A 68 26.42 -7.12 -21.02
N GLY A 69 26.22 -5.82 -20.84
CA GLY A 69 26.06 -4.86 -21.94
C GLY A 69 27.28 -4.02 -22.33
N ILE A 70 28.41 -4.08 -21.63
CA ILE A 70 29.54 -3.21 -21.94
C ILE A 70 30.80 -4.02 -22.22
N THR A 71 30.97 -4.39 -23.48
CA THR A 71 32.22 -4.98 -24.01
C THR A 71 33.05 -3.89 -24.67
N GLN A 72 34.29 -3.86 -24.25
CA GLN A 72 35.53 -3.34 -24.87
C GLN A 72 36.04 -1.93 -24.53
N ALA A 73 37.20 -2.03 -23.94
CA ALA A 73 38.39 -1.15 -24.03
C ALA A 73 38.39 0.17 -23.24
N GLN A 74 39.23 0.18 -22.23
CA GLN A 74 39.83 1.35 -21.56
C GLN A 74 39.19 1.88 -20.26
N SER A 75 38.54 1.06 -19.45
CA SER A 75 38.16 1.52 -18.12
C SER A 75 37.97 0.40 -17.09
N ASP A 76 38.84 -0.60 -17.05
CA ASP A 76 38.65 -1.73 -16.13
C ASP A 76 38.59 -1.28 -14.66
N SER A 77 39.37 -0.31 -14.23
CA SER A 77 39.31 0.20 -12.86
C SER A 77 38.05 1.03 -12.60
N LEU A 78 37.62 1.89 -13.52
CA LEU A 78 36.41 2.70 -13.38
C LEU A 78 35.14 1.83 -13.41
N ARG A 79 35.17 0.74 -14.15
CA ARG A 79 34.05 -0.21 -14.22
C ARG A 79 33.87 -0.96 -12.90
N TYR A 80 34.97 -1.46 -12.31
CA TYR A 80 34.95 -2.13 -11.00
C TYR A 80 34.44 -1.19 -9.89
N ASP A 81 34.87 0.08 -9.92
CA ASP A 81 34.43 1.05 -8.92
C ASP A 81 32.93 1.38 -9.05
N LEU A 82 32.42 1.54 -10.27
CA LEU A 82 31.00 1.77 -10.54
C LEU A 82 30.14 0.54 -10.20
N GLU A 83 30.60 -0.66 -10.58
CA GLU A 83 29.92 -1.91 -10.25
C GLU A 83 29.80 -2.10 -8.74
N ASN A 84 30.89 -1.88 -8.00
CA ASN A 84 30.88 -1.93 -6.53
C ASN A 84 29.93 -0.89 -5.90
N VAL A 85 29.87 0.33 -6.46
CA VAL A 85 28.96 1.38 -5.99
C VAL A 85 27.50 0.98 -6.24
N TYR A 86 27.19 0.44 -7.40
CA TYR A 86 25.83 -0.02 -7.74
C TYR A 86 25.42 -1.22 -6.91
N GLU A 87 26.29 -2.20 -6.74
CA GLU A 87 26.09 -3.35 -5.87
C GLU A 87 25.83 -2.91 -4.43
N LYS A 88 26.64 -2.02 -3.90
CA LYS A 88 26.46 -1.45 -2.57
C LYS A 88 25.10 -0.74 -2.43
N ASN A 89 24.74 0.10 -3.38
CA ASN A 89 23.45 0.80 -3.34
C ASN A 89 22.27 -0.18 -3.43
N PHE A 90 22.39 -1.23 -4.22
CA PHE A 90 21.38 -2.26 -4.30
C PHE A 90 21.19 -3.01 -2.97
N TYR A 91 22.30 -3.45 -2.34
CA TYR A 91 22.21 -4.12 -1.04
C TYR A 91 21.73 -3.18 0.08
N ASN A 92 22.13 -1.92 0.06
CA ASN A 92 21.62 -0.93 1.00
C ASN A 92 20.12 -0.71 0.83
N LEU A 93 19.64 -0.66 -0.41
CA LEU A 93 18.19 -0.57 -0.69
C LEU A 93 17.45 -1.79 -0.14
N LEU A 94 17.96 -2.99 -0.40
CA LEU A 94 17.36 -4.23 0.09
C LEU A 94 17.32 -4.29 1.61
N ASP A 95 18.41 -3.91 2.28
CA ASP A 95 18.49 -3.87 3.74
C ASP A 95 17.54 -2.83 4.34
N SER A 96 17.43 -1.66 3.71
CA SER A 96 16.48 -0.62 4.11
C SER A 96 15.03 -1.08 3.98
N VAL A 97 14.68 -1.75 2.90
CA VAL A 97 13.33 -2.32 2.69
C VAL A 97 13.03 -3.40 3.72
N ASN A 98 13.96 -4.34 3.95
CA ASN A 98 13.81 -5.39 4.96
C ASN A 98 13.66 -4.80 6.38
N THR A 99 14.41 -3.76 6.70
CA THR A 99 14.31 -3.05 7.98
C THR A 99 12.94 -2.40 8.13
N ALA A 100 12.46 -1.72 7.10
CA ALA A 100 11.14 -1.10 7.10
C ALA A 100 10.02 -2.13 7.27
N GLU A 101 10.07 -3.24 6.55
CA GLU A 101 9.11 -4.34 6.64
C GLU A 101 9.07 -4.94 8.06
N ASN A 102 10.24 -5.30 8.60
CA ASN A 102 10.34 -5.87 9.94
C ASN A 102 9.82 -4.94 11.03
N ASP A 103 10.13 -3.65 10.94
CA ASP A 103 9.72 -2.68 11.96
C ASP A 103 8.25 -2.27 11.80
N LEU A 104 7.71 -2.23 10.58
CA LEU A 104 6.26 -2.10 10.35
C LEU A 104 5.49 -3.30 10.92
N SER A 105 5.95 -4.51 10.67
CA SER A 105 5.35 -5.73 11.23
C SER A 105 5.26 -5.69 12.75
N LYS A 106 6.35 -5.32 13.43
CA LYS A 106 6.38 -5.16 14.89
C LYS A 106 5.46 -4.02 15.37
N MET A 107 5.42 -2.92 14.64
CA MET A 107 4.60 -1.76 14.97
C MET A 107 3.11 -2.10 14.93
N LEU A 108 2.66 -2.81 13.89
CA LEU A 108 1.26 -3.21 13.71
C LEU A 108 0.73 -4.11 14.85
N VAL A 109 1.58 -4.93 15.46
CA VAL A 109 1.20 -5.82 16.56
C VAL A 109 1.49 -5.24 17.95
N SER A 110 2.17 -4.10 18.04
CA SER A 110 2.53 -3.48 19.32
C SER A 110 1.40 -2.60 19.85
N SER A 111 1.30 -2.49 21.18
CA SER A 111 0.25 -1.71 21.85
C SER A 111 0.77 -0.47 22.61
N GLY A 112 2.07 -0.21 22.61
CA GLY A 112 2.68 0.90 23.35
C GLY A 112 3.05 2.08 22.46
N SER A 113 2.41 3.25 22.62
CA SER A 113 2.64 4.44 21.77
C SER A 113 4.12 4.87 21.69
N SER A 114 4.86 4.81 22.77
CA SER A 114 6.30 5.13 22.79
C SER A 114 7.12 4.13 21.98
N TYR A 115 6.77 2.85 22.03
CA TYR A 115 7.46 1.82 21.25
C TYR A 115 7.06 1.90 19.76
N GLN A 116 5.79 2.11 19.47
CA GLN A 116 5.29 2.35 18.12
C GLN A 116 5.96 3.57 17.48
N SER A 117 6.12 4.68 18.22
CA SER A 117 6.84 5.87 17.74
C SER A 117 8.29 5.55 17.36
N LYS A 118 9.00 4.77 18.19
CA LYS A 118 10.38 4.35 17.88
C LYS A 118 10.45 3.50 16.62
N LEU A 119 9.53 2.56 16.46
CA LEU A 119 9.48 1.69 15.28
C LEU A 119 9.15 2.50 14.03
N LEU A 120 8.16 3.40 14.06
CA LEU A 120 7.84 4.27 12.93
C LEU A 120 8.98 5.23 12.58
N ASN A 121 9.73 5.71 13.57
CA ASN A 121 10.93 6.51 13.30
C ASN A 121 12.03 5.67 12.62
N SER A 122 12.19 4.40 13.01
CA SER A 122 13.10 3.46 12.34
C SER A 122 12.66 3.19 10.90
N VAL A 123 11.37 2.98 10.68
CA VAL A 123 10.78 2.83 9.34
C VAL A 123 11.03 4.07 8.48
N ALA A 124 10.80 5.27 9.02
CA ALA A 124 11.06 6.51 8.30
C ALA A 124 12.55 6.65 7.92
N LYS A 125 13.47 6.30 8.83
CA LYS A 125 14.92 6.28 8.53
C LYS A 125 15.25 5.30 7.42
N ALA A 126 14.72 4.09 7.49
CA ALA A 126 14.93 3.07 6.47
C ALA A 126 14.45 3.54 5.09
N TRP A 127 13.29 4.19 5.01
CA TRP A 127 12.80 4.77 3.76
C TRP A 127 13.65 5.93 3.24
N ASN A 128 14.21 6.76 4.13
CA ASN A 128 15.17 7.79 3.73
C ASN A 128 16.47 7.19 3.17
N GLU A 129 16.98 6.13 3.77
CA GLU A 129 18.16 5.39 3.27
C GLU A 129 17.86 4.69 1.94
N ALA A 130 16.68 4.11 1.79
CA ALA A 130 16.20 3.55 0.53
C ALA A 130 16.18 4.60 -0.59
N GLN A 131 15.72 5.82 -0.33
CA GLN A 131 15.72 6.92 -1.30
C GLN A 131 17.13 7.24 -1.80
N ILE A 132 18.10 7.34 -0.89
CA ILE A 132 19.49 7.62 -1.24
C ILE A 132 20.05 6.49 -2.10
N SER A 133 19.75 5.25 -1.74
CA SER A 133 20.22 4.07 -2.46
C SER A 133 19.62 3.97 -3.87
N VAL A 134 18.33 4.24 -4.03
CA VAL A 134 17.65 4.29 -5.34
C VAL A 134 18.29 5.35 -6.25
N ALA A 135 18.57 6.53 -5.71
CA ALA A 135 19.19 7.61 -6.49
C ALA A 135 20.59 7.27 -7.00
N GLY A 136 21.27 6.32 -6.36
CA GLY A 136 22.60 5.81 -6.77
C GLY A 136 22.56 4.60 -7.68
N LEU A 137 21.39 4.11 -8.11
CA LEU A 137 21.27 2.97 -9.02
C LEU A 137 21.31 3.40 -10.49
N PRO A 138 21.82 2.55 -11.41
CA PRO A 138 21.91 2.85 -12.84
C PRO A 138 20.55 2.65 -13.54
N LEU A 139 19.54 3.37 -13.09
CA LEU A 139 18.18 3.31 -13.63
C LEU A 139 17.90 4.45 -14.60
N THR A 140 16.83 4.34 -15.39
CA THR A 140 16.39 5.47 -16.19
C THR A 140 15.88 6.60 -15.32
N GLN A 141 15.95 7.84 -15.80
CA GLN A 141 15.47 9.02 -15.06
C GLN A 141 13.99 8.90 -14.69
N SER A 142 13.20 8.26 -15.53
CA SER A 142 11.78 8.03 -15.28
C SER A 142 11.58 7.06 -14.11
N ASP A 143 12.26 5.91 -14.14
CA ASP A 143 12.12 4.87 -13.11
C ASP A 143 12.59 5.37 -11.74
N ILE A 144 13.73 6.10 -11.71
CA ILE A 144 14.21 6.75 -10.48
C ILE A 144 13.17 7.73 -9.96
N SER A 145 12.59 8.56 -10.81
CA SER A 145 11.63 9.60 -10.39
C SER A 145 10.41 8.98 -9.71
N ASP A 146 9.84 7.93 -10.29
CA ASP A 146 8.65 7.29 -9.74
C ASP A 146 8.94 6.54 -8.45
N MET A 147 10.08 5.86 -8.37
CA MET A 147 10.51 5.17 -7.15
C MET A 147 10.82 6.16 -6.02
N VAL A 148 11.58 7.22 -6.29
CA VAL A 148 11.91 8.25 -5.31
C VAL A 148 10.64 8.94 -4.81
N LYS A 149 9.67 9.20 -5.68
CA LYS A 149 8.38 9.78 -5.30
C LYS A 149 7.61 8.86 -4.36
N MET A 150 7.54 7.57 -4.66
CA MET A 150 6.88 6.59 -3.81
C MET A 150 7.55 6.51 -2.43
N VAL A 151 8.87 6.35 -2.40
CA VAL A 151 9.66 6.27 -1.17
C VAL A 151 9.50 7.52 -0.32
N ASN A 152 9.52 8.70 -0.93
CA ASN A 152 9.27 9.98 -0.26
C ASN A 152 7.88 10.07 0.37
N GLN A 153 6.85 9.57 -0.31
CA GLN A 153 5.49 9.56 0.22
C GLN A 153 5.40 8.67 1.47
N ILE A 154 6.00 7.48 1.44
CA ILE A 154 6.02 6.57 2.59
C ILE A 154 6.85 7.17 3.73
N TYR A 155 8.02 7.71 3.44
CA TYR A 155 8.85 8.41 4.42
C TYR A 155 8.08 9.56 5.12
N GLY A 156 7.49 10.45 4.35
CA GLY A 156 6.74 11.59 4.89
C GLY A 156 5.56 11.15 5.75
N TYR A 157 4.84 10.12 5.32
CA TYR A 157 3.71 9.58 6.06
C TYR A 157 4.16 8.94 7.39
N THR A 158 5.14 8.03 7.36
CA THR A 158 5.64 7.34 8.55
C THR A 158 6.32 8.29 9.54
N SER A 159 7.04 9.30 9.06
CA SER A 159 7.63 10.35 9.87
C SER A 159 6.56 11.16 10.61
N THR A 160 5.50 11.59 9.90
CA THR A 160 4.38 12.34 10.50
C THR A 160 3.67 11.53 11.59
N LEU A 161 3.44 10.24 11.36
CA LEU A 161 2.82 9.37 12.36
C LEU A 161 3.73 9.11 13.56
N SER A 162 5.04 8.99 13.34
CA SER A 162 6.02 8.88 14.42
C SER A 162 6.01 10.12 15.34
N GLU A 163 5.97 11.33 14.75
CA GLU A 163 5.86 12.58 15.50
C GLU A 163 4.54 12.69 16.27
N LYS A 164 3.43 12.27 15.67
CA LYS A 164 2.11 12.23 16.32
C LYS A 164 2.14 11.37 17.58
N LEU A 165 2.68 10.16 17.49
CA LEU A 165 2.86 9.26 18.64
C LEU A 165 3.83 9.81 19.67
N ALA A 166 4.90 10.49 19.27
CA ALA A 166 5.87 11.11 20.17
C ALA A 166 5.25 12.25 21.00
N LYS A 167 4.21 12.92 20.49
CA LYS A 167 3.40 13.93 21.19
C LYS A 167 2.38 13.30 22.14
N GLY A 168 2.29 11.98 22.22
CA GLY A 168 1.33 11.26 23.06
C GLY A 168 -0.04 11.06 22.43
N GLU A 169 -0.21 11.38 21.15
CA GLU A 169 -1.42 11.10 20.41
C GLU A 169 -1.49 9.62 20.01
N THR A 170 -2.68 9.13 19.67
CA THR A 170 -2.89 7.76 19.20
C THR A 170 -3.14 7.73 17.70
N LEU A 171 -2.79 6.63 17.06
CA LEU A 171 -3.14 6.41 15.66
C LEU A 171 -4.63 6.09 15.53
N SER A 172 -5.27 6.67 14.54
CA SER A 172 -6.63 6.32 14.14
C SER A 172 -6.65 4.97 13.39
N GLN A 173 -7.83 4.34 13.33
CA GLN A 173 -7.98 3.10 12.57
C GLN A 173 -7.61 3.27 11.08
N SER A 174 -7.94 4.40 10.48
CA SER A 174 -7.59 4.70 9.09
C SER A 174 -6.08 4.81 8.88
N GLU A 175 -5.35 5.37 9.86
CA GLU A 175 -3.88 5.45 9.80
C GLU A 175 -3.25 4.05 9.97
N MET A 176 -3.79 3.22 10.84
CA MET A 176 -3.37 1.82 11.01
C MET A 176 -3.64 1.01 9.72
N ASP A 177 -4.83 1.15 9.13
CA ASP A 177 -5.17 0.48 7.87
C ASP A 177 -4.22 0.88 6.73
N THR A 178 -3.80 2.15 6.69
CA THR A 178 -2.85 2.65 5.69
C THR A 178 -1.46 2.07 5.93
N LEU A 179 -1.00 1.97 7.18
CA LEU A 179 0.28 1.34 7.53
C LEU A 179 0.28 -0.16 7.20
N GLU A 180 -0.84 -0.84 7.42
CA GLU A 180 -1.01 -2.23 7.01
C GLU A 180 -0.99 -2.37 5.47
N GLU A 181 -1.59 -1.42 4.74
CA GLU A 181 -1.51 -1.39 3.28
C GLU A 181 -0.07 -1.18 2.81
N VAL A 182 0.71 -0.31 3.46
CA VAL A 182 2.15 -0.14 3.18
C VAL A 182 2.89 -1.45 3.45
N TYR A 183 2.72 -2.06 4.61
CA TYR A 183 3.37 -3.33 4.96
C TYR A 183 3.07 -4.46 3.97
N GLN A 184 1.84 -4.55 3.49
CA GLN A 184 1.43 -5.59 2.54
C GLN A 184 1.93 -5.36 1.10
N ASN A 185 2.50 -4.20 0.80
CA ASN A 185 2.94 -3.81 -0.53
C ASN A 185 4.46 -3.55 -0.60
N VAL A 186 5.19 -3.72 0.49
CA VAL A 186 6.64 -3.68 0.60
C VAL A 186 7.21 -5.08 0.54
#